data_5f6946cd121ba2cc1949db05fdce7c0a
#
_entry.id   5f6946cd121ba2cc1949db05fdce7c0a
#
_cell.length_a   1.000
_cell.length_b   1.000
_cell.length_c   1.000
_cell.angle_alpha   90.00
_cell.angle_beta   90.00
_cell.angle_gamma   90.00
#
_symmetry.space_group_name_H-M   'P 1'
#
loop_
_entity.id
_entity.type
_entity.pdbx_description
1 polymer ?
#
loop_
_entity_poly.entity_id
_entity_poly.type
_entity_poly.pdbx_seq_one_letter_code
_entity_poly.pdbx_strand_id
1 'polypeptide(L)'
;MSPLHLAADYTAFVTDGNLVKPTLIKDGEKTPQIWHKQVVSKANAEEITKGLRGVVEDPRGSAYQPAVSGITVAGKTGTAELKTSKEDKDGKENGWFVGYDYKKKDLLIAMMIQDVKKRGGSHYVVEKAKKQFQNH
;
A
#
# COMPACT_ATOMS: atom_id res chain seq x y z
N MET A 1 2.26 -11.69 -7.77
CA MET A 1 1.29 -11.04 -6.84
C MET A 1 0.53 -9.97 -7.60
N SER A 2 -0.78 -9.89 -7.45
CA SER A 2 -1.59 -8.81 -8.03
C SER A 2 -1.83 -7.69 -7.02
N PRO A 3 -2.19 -6.47 -7.45
CA PRO A 3 -2.58 -5.39 -6.53
C PRO A 3 -3.75 -5.80 -5.62
N LEU A 4 -4.68 -6.62 -6.12
CA LEU A 4 -5.80 -7.13 -5.31
C LEU A 4 -5.35 -8.04 -4.17
N HIS A 5 -4.39 -8.96 -4.42
CA HIS A 5 -3.83 -9.80 -3.36
C HIS A 5 -3.09 -8.95 -2.32
N LEU A 6 -2.27 -8.01 -2.77
CA LEU A 6 -1.55 -7.10 -1.87
C LEU A 6 -2.51 -6.27 -1.01
N ALA A 7 -3.60 -5.77 -1.59
CA ALA A 7 -4.62 -5.06 -0.85
C ALA A 7 -5.29 -5.96 0.20
N ALA A 8 -5.65 -7.19 -0.17
CA ALA A 8 -6.25 -8.16 0.76
C ALA A 8 -5.32 -8.46 1.95
N ASP A 9 -4.01 -8.67 1.72
CA ASP A 9 -3.03 -8.92 2.78
C ASP A 9 -2.93 -7.74 3.76
N TYR A 10 -2.96 -6.51 3.26
CA TYR A 10 -2.88 -5.31 4.09
C TYR A 10 -4.15 -5.02 4.89
N THR A 11 -5.27 -5.67 4.58
CA THR A 11 -6.48 -5.58 5.43
C THR A 11 -6.22 -6.08 6.85
N ALA A 12 -5.24 -6.97 7.05
CA ALA A 12 -4.84 -7.43 8.39
C ALA A 12 -4.44 -6.28 9.33
N PHE A 13 -3.86 -5.20 8.80
CA PHE A 13 -3.44 -4.04 9.61
C PHE A 13 -4.60 -3.05 9.87
N VAL A 14 -5.64 -3.12 9.05
CA VAL A 14 -6.83 -2.27 9.17
C VAL A 14 -7.87 -2.88 10.12
N THR A 15 -7.90 -4.21 10.22
CA THR A 15 -8.93 -4.99 10.90
C THR A 15 -8.43 -5.75 12.14
N ASP A 16 -7.42 -5.22 12.81
CA ASP A 16 -6.85 -5.82 14.03
C ASP A 16 -6.39 -7.28 13.83
N GLY A 17 -5.84 -7.59 12.66
CA GLY A 17 -5.20 -8.89 12.37
C GLY A 17 -6.00 -9.85 11.50
N ASN A 18 -7.14 -9.44 10.97
CA ASN A 18 -7.96 -10.32 10.13
C ASN A 18 -7.78 -10.00 8.64
N LEU A 19 -7.84 -11.00 7.78
CA LEU A 19 -7.93 -10.78 6.34
C LEU A 19 -9.38 -10.65 5.90
N VAL A 20 -9.66 -9.60 5.14
CA VAL A 20 -10.97 -9.36 4.53
C VAL A 20 -11.01 -10.02 3.16
N LYS A 21 -12.08 -10.75 2.87
CA LYS A 21 -12.32 -11.34 1.56
C LYS A 21 -12.59 -10.23 0.54
N PRO A 22 -11.77 -10.11 -0.52
CA PRO A 22 -12.03 -9.12 -1.56
C PRO A 22 -13.29 -9.47 -2.34
N THR A 23 -14.07 -8.45 -2.72
CA THR A 23 -15.20 -8.58 -3.64
C THR A 23 -15.05 -7.61 -4.79
N LEU A 24 -15.41 -8.04 -5.99
CA LEU A 24 -15.43 -7.22 -7.21
C LEU A 24 -16.85 -6.77 -7.56
N ILE A 25 -17.85 -7.35 -6.91
CA ILE A 25 -19.26 -7.08 -7.18
C ILE A 25 -19.83 -6.26 -6.03
N LYS A 26 -20.39 -5.10 -6.36
CA LYS A 26 -21.03 -4.21 -5.40
C LYS A 26 -22.53 -4.52 -5.34
N ASP A 27 -22.91 -5.71 -4.92
CA ASP A 27 -24.32 -6.04 -4.72
C ASP A 27 -24.64 -6.23 -3.25
N GLY A 28 -25.15 -5.20 -2.65
CA GLY A 28 -25.99 -5.21 -1.49
C GLY A 28 -25.35 -5.49 -0.14
N GLU A 29 -24.42 -6.39 0.02
CA GLU A 29 -23.80 -6.67 1.30
C GLU A 29 -22.77 -5.60 1.69
N LYS A 30 -23.12 -4.83 2.72
CA LYS A 30 -22.27 -3.74 3.24
C LYS A 30 -21.28 -4.22 4.30
N THR A 31 -21.38 -5.46 4.77
CA THR A 31 -20.53 -5.99 5.86
C THR A 31 -19.33 -6.73 5.28
N PRO A 32 -18.10 -6.30 5.58
CA PRO A 32 -16.91 -7.01 5.15
C PRO A 32 -16.90 -8.46 5.67
N GLN A 33 -16.72 -9.42 4.77
CA GLN A 33 -16.55 -10.82 5.14
C GLN A 33 -15.10 -11.09 5.55
N ILE A 34 -14.91 -11.68 6.74
CA ILE A 34 -13.58 -12.11 7.18
C ILE A 34 -13.24 -13.43 6.48
N TRP A 35 -12.11 -13.41 5.75
CA TRP A 35 -11.59 -14.59 5.07
C TRP A 35 -10.76 -15.46 6.01
N HIS A 36 -9.79 -14.86 6.70
CA HIS A 36 -8.96 -15.52 7.69
C HIS A 36 -8.88 -14.67 8.95
N LYS A 37 -9.09 -15.30 10.11
CA LYS A 37 -9.04 -14.62 11.41
C LYS A 37 -7.64 -14.65 11.98
N GLN A 38 -7.23 -13.55 12.57
CA GLN A 38 -6.00 -13.41 13.37
C GLN A 38 -4.74 -13.98 12.71
N VAL A 39 -4.52 -13.66 11.43
CA VAL A 39 -3.28 -14.02 10.72
C VAL A 39 -2.07 -13.28 11.31
N VAL A 40 -2.31 -12.20 12.02
CA VAL A 40 -1.35 -11.46 12.85
C VAL A 40 -2.07 -11.00 14.13
N SER A 41 -1.37 -10.97 15.27
CA SER A 41 -1.97 -10.44 16.51
C SER A 41 -2.23 -8.94 16.38
N LYS A 42 -3.24 -8.44 17.11
CA LYS A 42 -3.54 -6.99 17.15
C LYS A 42 -2.31 -6.17 17.55
N ALA A 43 -1.57 -6.60 18.58
CA ALA A 43 -0.36 -5.90 19.02
C ALA A 43 0.71 -5.83 17.93
N ASN A 44 0.92 -6.91 17.18
CA ASN A 44 1.86 -6.92 16.07
C ASN A 44 1.36 -6.07 14.89
N ALA A 45 0.07 -6.09 14.59
CA ALA A 45 -0.52 -5.23 13.57
C ALA A 45 -0.34 -3.73 13.88
N GLU A 46 -0.52 -3.34 15.15
CA GLU A 46 -0.28 -1.98 15.63
C GLU A 46 1.21 -1.59 15.53
N GLU A 47 2.12 -2.48 15.89
CA GLU A 47 3.56 -2.22 15.80
C GLU A 47 4.03 -2.08 14.35
N ILE A 48 3.56 -2.96 13.46
CA ILE A 48 3.82 -2.85 12.03
C ILE A 48 3.27 -1.53 11.48
N THR A 49 2.06 -1.13 11.90
CA THR A 49 1.45 0.15 11.49
C THR A 49 2.33 1.35 11.88
N LYS A 50 2.97 1.34 13.06
CA LYS A 50 3.93 2.40 13.44
C LYS A 50 5.11 2.47 12.46
N GLY A 51 5.68 1.33 12.08
CA GLY A 51 6.74 1.27 11.07
C GLY A 51 6.27 1.79 9.69
N LEU A 52 5.08 1.38 9.26
CA LEU A 52 4.49 1.82 7.99
C LEU A 52 4.16 3.33 7.98
N ARG A 53 3.81 3.91 9.12
CA ARG A 53 3.67 5.36 9.28
C ARG A 53 5.02 6.06 9.07
N GLY A 54 6.09 5.54 9.68
CA GLY A 54 7.43 6.08 9.51
C GLY A 54 7.86 6.14 8.03
N VAL A 55 7.48 5.16 7.22
CA VAL A 55 7.77 5.18 5.77
C VAL A 55 7.14 6.39 5.06
N VAL A 56 5.99 6.87 5.53
CA VAL A 56 5.20 7.94 4.89
C VAL A 56 5.43 9.30 5.56
N GLU A 57 5.58 9.33 6.87
CA GLU A 57 5.61 10.54 7.70
C GLU A 57 7.04 11.04 8.00
N ASP A 58 8.03 10.15 8.14
CA ASP A 58 9.43 10.52 8.41
C ASP A 58 10.06 11.11 7.12
N PRO A 59 10.76 12.26 7.20
CA PRO A 59 11.49 12.84 6.06
C PRO A 59 12.48 11.89 5.38
N ARG A 60 12.98 10.88 6.08
CA ARG A 60 13.85 9.82 5.54
C ARG A 60 13.09 8.64 4.95
N GLY A 61 11.77 8.62 5.10
CA GLY A 61 10.91 7.54 4.64
C GLY A 61 10.80 7.51 3.10
N SER A 62 10.81 6.31 2.52
CA SER A 62 10.76 6.12 1.06
C SER A 62 9.45 6.58 0.40
N ALA A 63 8.41 6.86 1.18
CA ALA A 63 7.15 7.42 0.71
C ALA A 63 6.89 8.84 1.24
N TYR A 64 7.90 9.49 1.81
CA TYR A 64 7.74 10.86 2.28
C TYR A 64 7.53 11.84 1.13
N GLN A 65 6.52 12.69 1.26
CA GLN A 65 6.23 13.77 0.32
C GLN A 65 5.63 14.95 1.08
N PRO A 66 6.40 16.01 1.31
CA PRO A 66 5.96 17.16 2.11
C PRO A 66 4.78 17.92 1.48
N ALA A 67 4.63 17.85 0.16
CA ALA A 67 3.54 18.52 -0.56
C ALA A 67 2.14 17.93 -0.29
N VAL A 68 2.07 16.77 0.37
CA VAL A 68 0.82 16.08 0.69
C VAL A 68 0.63 16.11 2.20
N SER A 69 0.05 17.19 2.72
CA SER A 69 -0.27 17.34 4.14
C SER A 69 -1.71 16.93 4.44
N GLY A 70 -2.00 16.65 5.72
CA GLY A 70 -3.36 16.39 6.20
C GLY A 70 -3.88 14.97 6.00
N ILE A 71 -3.09 14.07 5.42
CA ILE A 71 -3.45 12.65 5.31
C ILE A 71 -2.82 11.82 6.44
N THR A 72 -3.55 10.82 6.91
CA THR A 72 -3.12 9.88 7.96
C THR A 72 -2.88 8.50 7.35
N VAL A 73 -1.79 8.39 6.58
CA VAL A 73 -1.49 7.18 5.79
C VAL A 73 -0.32 6.42 6.37
N ALA A 74 -0.52 5.13 6.57
CA ALA A 74 0.52 4.13 6.77
C ALA A 74 0.69 3.33 5.48
N GLY A 75 1.93 3.08 5.04
CA GLY A 75 2.13 2.40 3.76
C GLY A 75 3.56 2.00 3.47
N LYS A 76 3.75 1.31 2.37
CA LYS A 76 5.05 0.79 1.91
C LYS A 76 5.22 0.95 0.41
N THR A 77 6.41 1.35 0.02
CA THR A 77 6.86 1.35 -1.36
C THR A 77 7.46 0.01 -1.75
N GLY A 78 7.42 -0.31 -3.02
CA GLY A 78 8.13 -1.44 -3.59
C GLY A 78 8.61 -1.13 -5.00
N THR A 79 9.72 -1.74 -5.41
CA THR A 79 10.22 -1.70 -6.78
C THR A 79 10.53 -3.12 -7.20
N ALA A 80 9.90 -3.58 -8.29
CA ALA A 80 10.17 -4.86 -8.90
C ALA A 80 10.95 -4.64 -10.21
N GLU A 81 12.19 -5.10 -10.24
CA GLU A 81 13.03 -5.05 -11.44
C GLU A 81 12.68 -6.21 -12.36
N LEU A 82 12.39 -5.90 -13.62
CA LEU A 82 12.16 -6.87 -14.70
C LEU A 82 13.43 -7.01 -15.53
N LYS A 83 14.38 -7.77 -15.00
CA LYS A 83 15.66 -8.01 -15.67
C LYS A 83 15.71 -9.40 -16.26
N THR A 84 16.32 -9.54 -17.41
CA THR A 84 16.59 -10.83 -18.07
C THR A 84 17.87 -11.48 -17.53
N SER A 85 18.81 -10.68 -17.00
CA SER A 85 20.05 -11.13 -16.35
C SER A 85 20.51 -10.11 -15.30
N LYS A 86 21.54 -10.46 -14.50
CA LYS A 86 22.13 -9.56 -13.51
C LYS A 86 22.84 -8.36 -14.15
N GLU A 87 23.33 -8.53 -15.37
CA GLU A 87 24.03 -7.51 -16.15
C GLU A 87 23.09 -6.58 -16.92
N ASP A 88 21.79 -6.89 -16.97
CA ASP A 88 20.79 -6.08 -17.65
C ASP A 88 20.55 -4.75 -16.92
N LYS A 89 21.20 -3.69 -17.42
CA LYS A 89 21.07 -2.32 -16.91
C LYS A 89 19.85 -1.58 -17.46
N ASP A 90 19.24 -2.10 -18.52
CA ASP A 90 18.11 -1.48 -19.22
C ASP A 90 16.76 -2.10 -18.81
N GLY A 91 16.78 -3.08 -17.92
CA GLY A 91 15.58 -3.73 -17.41
C GLY A 91 14.54 -2.72 -16.90
N LYS A 92 13.29 -2.98 -17.21
CA LYS A 92 12.15 -2.18 -16.75
C LYS A 92 11.92 -2.36 -15.25
N GLU A 93 11.33 -1.37 -14.63
CA GLU A 93 10.98 -1.41 -13.21
C GLU A 93 9.49 -1.13 -13.03
N ASN A 94 8.82 -1.99 -12.25
CA ASN A 94 7.47 -1.73 -11.80
C ASN A 94 7.50 -1.13 -10.40
N GLY A 95 6.95 0.06 -10.26
CA GLY A 95 6.80 0.73 -8.98
C GLY A 95 5.50 0.30 -8.29
N TRP A 96 5.58 0.13 -6.98
CA TRP A 96 4.47 -0.27 -6.12
C TRP A 96 4.32 0.67 -4.94
N PHE A 97 3.09 0.89 -4.56
CA PHE A 97 2.73 1.46 -3.27
C PHE A 97 1.47 0.77 -2.75
N VAL A 98 1.48 0.44 -1.48
CA VAL A 98 0.30 0.03 -0.74
C VAL A 98 0.22 0.84 0.54
N GLY A 99 -0.95 1.35 0.84
CA GLY A 99 -1.17 2.14 2.05
C GLY A 99 -2.65 2.22 2.41
N TYR A 100 -2.91 2.63 3.64
CA TYR A 100 -4.26 2.77 4.18
C TYR A 100 -4.33 3.95 5.15
N ASP A 101 -5.52 4.54 5.27
CA ASP A 101 -5.78 5.52 6.32
C ASP A 101 -5.82 4.80 7.67
N TYR A 102 -4.81 5.02 8.52
CA TYR A 102 -4.69 4.34 9.80
C TYR A 102 -5.60 4.92 10.88
N LYS A 103 -6.20 6.10 10.67
CA LYS A 103 -7.16 6.69 11.60
C LYS A 103 -8.59 6.34 11.24
N LYS A 104 -9.01 6.66 10.02
CA LYS A 104 -10.38 6.40 9.56
C LYS A 104 -10.61 4.93 9.25
N LYS A 105 -9.58 4.24 8.74
CA LYS A 105 -9.62 2.82 8.35
C LYS A 105 -10.68 2.51 7.28
N ASP A 106 -11.01 3.47 6.43
CA ASP A 106 -12.07 3.40 5.42
C ASP A 106 -11.54 3.35 3.98
N LEU A 107 -10.25 3.59 3.79
CA LEU A 107 -9.60 3.54 2.48
C LEU A 107 -8.25 2.80 2.56
N LEU A 108 -8.09 1.82 1.68
CA LEU A 108 -6.84 1.14 1.40
C LEU A 108 -6.56 1.19 -0.11
N ILE A 109 -5.36 1.57 -0.49
CA ILE A 109 -4.94 1.66 -1.90
C ILE A 109 -3.74 0.77 -2.11
N ALA A 110 -3.83 -0.15 -3.07
CA ALA A 110 -2.70 -0.85 -3.64
C ALA A 110 -2.56 -0.44 -5.11
N MET A 111 -1.44 0.20 -5.44
CA MET A 111 -1.19 0.74 -6.78
C MET A 111 0.12 0.19 -7.34
N MET A 112 0.08 -0.22 -8.60
CA MET A 112 1.25 -0.61 -9.37
C MET A 112 1.27 0.16 -10.67
N ILE A 113 2.44 0.70 -11.03
CA ILE A 113 2.67 1.36 -12.32
C ILE A 113 3.88 0.72 -12.97
N GLN A 114 3.70 0.32 -14.23
CA GLN A 114 4.78 -0.29 -15.01
C GLN A 114 5.75 0.76 -15.54
N ASP A 115 7.00 0.34 -15.71
CA ASP A 115 8.05 1.12 -16.35
C ASP A 115 8.26 2.51 -15.72
N VAL A 116 8.49 2.51 -14.42
CA VAL A 116 8.68 3.75 -13.63
C VAL A 116 10.15 4.20 -13.54
N LYS A 117 11.11 3.43 -14.06
CA LYS A 117 12.55 3.70 -13.94
C LYS A 117 12.93 5.12 -14.35
N LYS A 118 12.40 5.60 -15.47
CA LYS A 118 12.63 6.96 -15.99
C LYS A 118 11.68 8.03 -15.41
N ARG A 119 10.77 7.63 -14.48
CA ARG A 119 9.76 8.50 -13.90
C ARG A 119 9.99 8.80 -12.41
N GLY A 120 11.13 8.36 -11.87
CA GLY A 120 11.43 8.50 -10.44
C GLY A 120 11.13 7.27 -9.60
N GLY A 121 10.95 6.10 -10.23
CA GLY A 121 10.75 4.84 -9.53
C GLY A 121 9.42 4.79 -8.74
N SER A 122 9.46 4.16 -7.58
CA SER A 122 8.28 4.05 -6.69
C SER A 122 7.77 5.39 -6.18
N HIS A 123 8.58 6.45 -6.14
CA HIS A 123 8.13 7.79 -5.76
C HIS A 123 7.03 8.33 -6.68
N TYR A 124 7.10 8.01 -7.97
CA TYR A 124 6.05 8.37 -8.92
C TYR A 124 4.69 7.72 -8.56
N VAL A 125 4.73 6.46 -8.11
CA VAL A 125 3.53 5.74 -7.68
C VAL A 125 2.98 6.35 -6.39
N VAL A 126 3.85 6.67 -5.43
CA VAL A 126 3.48 7.31 -4.16
C VAL A 126 2.74 8.61 -4.40
N GLU A 127 3.23 9.47 -5.30
CA GLU A 127 2.57 10.73 -5.65
C GLU A 127 1.12 10.50 -6.12
N LYS A 128 0.91 9.53 -7.00
CA LYS A 128 -0.41 9.21 -7.52
C LYS A 128 -1.34 8.63 -6.45
N ALA A 129 -0.83 7.72 -5.63
CA ALA A 129 -1.59 7.13 -4.54
C ALA A 129 -2.00 8.16 -3.47
N LYS A 130 -1.07 9.03 -3.06
CA LYS A 130 -1.35 10.07 -2.07
C LYS A 130 -2.43 11.06 -2.51
N LYS A 131 -2.48 11.42 -3.79
CA LYS A 131 -3.57 12.23 -4.35
C LYS A 131 -4.95 11.59 -4.18
N GLN A 132 -5.04 10.26 -4.24
CA GLN A 132 -6.31 9.56 -4.01
C GLN A 132 -6.74 9.67 -2.54
N PHE A 133 -5.81 9.57 -1.59
CA PHE A 133 -6.12 9.77 -0.17
C PHE A 133 -6.56 11.21 0.14
N GLN A 134 -6.02 12.20 -0.58
CA GLN A 134 -6.45 13.60 -0.40
C GLN A 134 -7.85 13.86 -0.91
N ASN A 135 -8.28 13.14 -1.96
CA ASN A 135 -9.55 13.35 -2.63
C ASN A 135 -10.69 12.49 -2.02
N HIS A 136 -10.38 11.62 -1.04
CA HIS A 136 -11.34 10.78 -0.34
C HIS A 136 -11.87 11.47 0.91
#